data_ba5b5fe5c4fcf3e62bd758c1044cbe3c
#
_entry.id   ba5b5fe5c4fcf3e62bd758c1044cbe3c
#
_cell.length_a   1.000
_cell.length_b   1.000
_cell.length_c   1.000
_cell.angle_alpha   90.00
_cell.angle_beta   90.00
_cell.angle_gamma   90.00
#
_symmetry.space_group_name_H-M   'P 1'
#
loop_
_entity.id
_entity.type
_entity.pdbx_description
1 polymer ?
#
loop_
_entity_poly.entity_id
_entity_poly.type
_entity_poly.pdbx_seq_one_letter_code
_entity_poly.pdbx_strand_id
1 'polypeptide(L)'
;LLMETQTPEIVEKLRHNFNYWEYLADTSIETMRRVLADQEYSSLAAVLLSRNFYKSLGHSSFTKNEMLFAENDSSEKSAYRKHYYGEKNILHLISAVSESVTQPAVSTLAKEIKEMHAKLVLQIQAKMGEALPHDNFKTLAQTLAGDTKTRVHFDELLHLINEKENAAPVDITALRRMVDLEQSISAMHWALTVGPTGVGRARMGMSLLGSDSLVWGQKYPEHPFFYPVWAQGGQGKPEITFGLLEGHLRHFLDNIRLVRRAKLEVDGKYKPHLHDTQIAALTWEDLNDSERAACPNIFLVGDHRSLNERSLSAWSVLLNSSMPVRIVILDSTDTVSPHLHASALAKVALLSMTYRNAFVMQSSLTTPQHFHDGLVSGLKASGPALFHLHVPDTAAADEMLLQSRTFPAISFDASAKGVFGNLINLSANPPASESNLVFADWAFTQECFKHHFAVLDDDISAAVPLSKWLGEEPENKDVVPYIEQILADGATKKISVSADVSKASILIRDQWRLLQEISGELTPFTEKVKKQLEENSSAEHQAELLNLKEEYEQKIQELENDFQGRTKEIIRERLLALAGYPINQH
;
A
#
# COMPACT_ATOMS: atom_id res chain seq x y z
N LEU A 1 -20.28 16.95 -20.84
CA LEU A 1 -21.67 16.69 -20.37
C LEU A 1 -21.96 17.36 -19.03
N LEU A 2 -21.11 17.24 -18.00
CA LEU A 2 -21.31 17.93 -16.71
C LEU A 2 -21.14 19.46 -16.79
N MET A 3 -20.31 19.95 -17.70
CA MET A 3 -20.11 21.41 -17.90
C MET A 3 -21.26 22.07 -18.65
N GLU A 4 -22.02 21.33 -19.47
CA GLU A 4 -23.13 21.89 -20.25
C GLU A 4 -24.40 22.16 -19.45
N THR A 5 -24.53 21.57 -18.27
CA THR A 5 -25.72 21.68 -17.41
C THR A 5 -25.54 22.58 -16.18
N GLN A 6 -24.33 23.14 -15.97
CA GLN A 6 -24.00 23.93 -14.78
C GLN A 6 -23.99 25.44 -15.08
N THR A 7 -24.30 26.22 -14.06
CA THR A 7 -24.20 27.68 -14.18
C THR A 7 -22.76 28.12 -14.43
N PRO A 8 -22.53 29.24 -15.17
CA PRO A 8 -21.19 29.74 -15.48
C PRO A 8 -20.29 29.91 -14.24
N GLU A 9 -20.86 30.30 -13.11
CA GLU A 9 -20.12 30.41 -11.84
C GLU A 9 -19.60 29.10 -11.30
N ILE A 10 -20.38 28.02 -11.42
CA ILE A 10 -19.97 26.67 -10.98
C ILE A 10 -18.87 26.13 -11.89
N VAL A 11 -19.00 26.36 -13.21
CA VAL A 11 -17.99 25.97 -14.19
C VAL A 11 -16.66 26.70 -13.92
N GLU A 12 -16.71 28.01 -13.60
CA GLU A 12 -15.52 28.78 -13.28
C GLU A 12 -14.87 28.31 -11.98
N LYS A 13 -15.66 28.01 -10.94
CA LYS A 13 -15.15 27.43 -9.68
C LYS A 13 -14.52 26.05 -9.90
N LEU A 14 -15.15 25.18 -10.69
CA LEU A 14 -14.60 23.86 -11.03
C LEU A 14 -13.28 23.98 -11.81
N ARG A 15 -13.22 24.90 -12.78
CA ARG A 15 -11.99 25.19 -13.54
C ARG A 15 -10.90 25.75 -12.65
N HIS A 16 -11.24 26.66 -11.76
CA HIS A 16 -10.29 27.23 -10.79
C HIS A 16 -9.75 26.15 -9.85
N ASN A 17 -10.60 25.28 -9.32
CA ASN A 17 -10.20 24.15 -8.49
C ASN A 17 -9.29 23.19 -9.24
N PHE A 18 -9.64 22.82 -10.47
CA PHE A 18 -8.85 21.91 -11.28
C PHE A 18 -7.46 22.49 -11.54
N ASN A 19 -7.37 23.75 -11.93
CA ASN A 19 -6.10 24.44 -12.15
C ASN A 19 -5.28 24.57 -10.86
N TYR A 20 -5.93 24.86 -9.74
CA TYR A 20 -5.27 24.95 -8.44
C TYR A 20 -4.65 23.60 -8.02
N TRP A 21 -5.29 22.50 -8.33
CA TRP A 21 -4.81 21.17 -7.95
C TRP A 21 -3.70 20.66 -8.85
N GLU A 22 -3.80 20.90 -10.14
CA GLU A 22 -2.67 20.67 -11.03
C GLU A 22 -1.47 21.52 -10.61
N TYR A 23 -1.72 22.78 -10.23
CA TYR A 23 -0.69 23.66 -9.70
C TYR A 23 -0.02 23.11 -8.44
N LEU A 24 -0.79 22.64 -7.45
CA LEU A 24 -0.23 22.12 -6.20
C LEU A 24 0.55 20.81 -6.40
N ALA A 25 0.15 19.98 -7.33
CA ALA A 25 0.83 18.72 -7.62
C ALA A 25 2.30 18.90 -8.02
N ASP A 26 2.62 20.01 -8.68
CA ASP A 26 3.97 20.29 -9.20
C ASP A 26 4.67 21.48 -8.54
N THR A 27 4.02 22.15 -7.59
CA THR A 27 4.64 23.25 -6.85
C THR A 27 5.72 22.74 -5.91
N SER A 28 6.64 23.60 -5.54
CA SER A 28 7.63 23.27 -4.51
C SER A 28 6.93 22.87 -3.21
N ILE A 29 7.49 21.91 -2.52
CA ILE A 29 7.01 21.43 -1.21
C ILE A 29 6.79 22.59 -0.22
N GLU A 30 7.59 23.63 -0.33
CA GLU A 30 7.47 24.84 0.51
C GLU A 30 6.18 25.62 0.25
N THR A 31 5.77 25.73 -1.02
CA THR A 31 4.51 26.38 -1.38
C THR A 31 3.31 25.55 -0.92
N MET A 32 3.36 24.23 -1.10
CA MET A 32 2.32 23.32 -0.61
C MET A 32 2.20 23.38 0.92
N ARG A 33 3.33 23.39 1.64
CA ARG A 33 3.36 23.53 3.10
C ARG A 33 2.68 24.82 3.55
N ARG A 34 2.97 25.94 2.90
CA ARG A 34 2.36 27.23 3.22
C ARG A 34 0.86 27.25 2.98
N VAL A 35 0.41 26.75 1.82
CA VAL A 35 -1.02 26.69 1.48
C VAL A 35 -1.81 25.81 2.43
N LEU A 36 -1.25 24.66 2.82
CA LEU A 36 -1.90 23.75 3.74
C LEU A 36 -1.86 24.23 5.19
N ALA A 37 -0.82 24.98 5.58
CA ALA A 37 -0.74 25.63 6.89
C ALA A 37 -1.91 26.60 7.13
N ASP A 38 -2.28 27.35 6.10
CA ASP A 38 -3.39 28.33 6.15
C ASP A 38 -4.78 27.65 6.26
N GLN A 39 -4.85 26.33 6.05
CA GLN A 39 -6.10 25.55 6.00
C GLN A 39 -6.36 24.66 7.23
N GLU A 40 -5.87 24.99 8.39
CA GLU A 40 -6.07 24.22 9.65
C GLU A 40 -5.39 22.83 9.70
N TYR A 41 -4.59 22.44 8.69
CA TYR A 41 -3.88 21.16 8.62
C TYR A 41 -2.38 21.30 8.87
N SER A 42 -1.99 22.35 9.56
CA SER A 42 -0.62 22.87 9.56
C SER A 42 0.47 21.91 10.00
N SER A 43 0.25 21.11 11.04
CA SER A 43 1.32 20.27 11.58
C SER A 43 1.55 19.00 10.77
N LEU A 44 0.51 18.20 10.56
CA LEU A 44 0.61 16.96 9.79
C LEU A 44 0.93 17.22 8.31
N ALA A 45 0.26 18.20 7.71
CA ALA A 45 0.53 18.57 6.33
C ALA A 45 1.95 19.08 6.12
N ALA A 46 2.47 19.89 7.06
CA ALA A 46 3.86 20.34 7.01
C ALA A 46 4.86 19.17 7.12
N VAL A 47 4.59 18.18 7.96
CA VAL A 47 5.40 16.96 8.07
C VAL A 47 5.31 16.15 6.79
N LEU A 48 4.10 15.87 6.28
CA LEU A 48 3.87 15.09 5.06
C LEU A 48 4.51 15.71 3.82
N LEU A 49 4.53 17.03 3.72
CA LEU A 49 5.06 17.75 2.58
C LEU A 49 6.56 18.06 2.70
N SER A 50 7.21 17.74 3.81
CA SER A 50 8.65 17.93 3.92
C SER A 50 9.42 16.89 3.10
N ARG A 51 10.42 17.34 2.33
CA ARG A 51 11.29 16.43 1.55
C ARG A 51 12.01 15.39 2.43
N ASN A 52 12.33 15.77 3.66
CA ASN A 52 12.97 14.87 4.61
C ASN A 52 12.00 13.79 5.09
N PHE A 53 10.72 14.13 5.18
CA PHE A 53 9.67 13.19 5.48
C PHE A 53 9.51 12.13 4.37
N TYR A 54 9.40 12.53 3.12
CA TYR A 54 9.36 11.59 1.99
C TYR A 54 10.56 10.65 1.93
N LYS A 55 11.74 11.14 2.29
CA LYS A 55 12.95 10.32 2.38
C LYS A 55 12.92 9.38 3.60
N SER A 56 12.36 9.83 4.72
CA SER A 56 12.27 9.05 5.95
C SER A 56 11.15 8.02 5.94
N LEU A 57 10.12 8.17 5.09
CA LEU A 57 9.10 7.16 4.88
C LEU A 57 9.66 5.76 4.58
N GLY A 58 10.83 5.70 3.91
CA GLY A 58 11.57 4.45 3.67
C GLY A 58 12.42 3.95 4.84
N HIS A 59 12.58 4.70 5.94
CA HIS A 59 13.54 4.42 7.01
C HIS A 59 12.94 4.36 8.42
N SER A 60 11.62 4.26 8.53
CA SER A 60 10.87 3.92 9.75
C SER A 60 11.32 4.59 11.04
N SER A 61 10.80 5.77 11.34
CA SER A 61 10.65 6.22 12.71
C SER A 61 9.44 7.14 12.83
N PHE A 62 8.32 6.72 12.28
CA PHE A 62 7.07 7.36 12.63
C PHE A 62 6.76 7.03 14.07
N THR A 63 6.73 8.01 14.92
CA THR A 63 6.07 7.85 16.19
C THR A 63 4.57 7.88 15.92
N LYS A 64 3.82 7.03 16.59
CA LYS A 64 2.35 6.98 16.59
C LYS A 64 1.74 8.39 16.68
N ASN A 65 2.35 9.28 17.46
CA ASN A 65 1.95 10.66 17.66
C ASN A 65 2.06 11.52 16.39
N GLU A 66 3.04 11.29 15.53
CA GLU A 66 3.22 12.06 14.30
C GLU A 66 2.13 11.78 13.26
N MET A 67 1.48 10.62 13.35
CA MET A 67 0.38 10.23 12.47
C MET A 67 -1.01 10.63 12.98
N LEU A 68 -1.15 10.89 14.29
CA LEU A 68 -2.43 11.14 14.96
C LEU A 68 -2.63 12.61 15.35
N PHE A 69 -2.01 13.54 14.68
CA PHE A 69 -2.07 14.96 14.98
C PHE A 69 -3.44 15.62 14.98
N ALA A 70 -4.44 14.91 14.50
CA ALA A 70 -5.82 15.42 14.53
C ALA A 70 -6.37 15.65 15.94
N GLU A 71 -5.78 15.04 16.97
CA GLU A 71 -6.30 15.14 18.34
C GLU A 71 -5.93 16.44 19.06
N ASN A 72 -4.85 17.13 18.66
CA ASN A 72 -4.36 18.27 19.43
C ASN A 72 -5.02 19.62 19.09
N ASP A 73 -5.87 19.67 18.08
CA ASP A 73 -6.66 20.88 17.82
C ASP A 73 -7.99 20.84 18.58
N SER A 74 -7.88 20.89 19.90
CA SER A 74 -8.96 20.73 20.88
C SER A 74 -9.87 21.94 21.02
N SER A 75 -9.92 22.81 20.04
CA SER A 75 -10.93 23.87 20.04
C SER A 75 -12.28 23.29 19.58
N GLU A 76 -13.16 22.97 20.51
CA GLU A 76 -14.64 22.93 20.49
C GLU A 76 -15.37 22.69 19.14
N LYS A 77 -14.77 22.02 18.18
CA LYS A 77 -15.41 21.73 16.91
C LYS A 77 -16.16 20.39 17.03
N SER A 78 -17.45 20.42 16.72
CA SER A 78 -18.43 19.34 16.91
C SER A 78 -17.88 17.94 16.59
N ALA A 79 -18.42 16.88 17.25
CA ALA A 79 -18.10 15.46 17.01
C ALA A 79 -18.10 15.09 15.51
N TYR A 80 -18.92 15.73 14.73
CA TYR A 80 -19.01 15.63 13.28
C TYR A 80 -17.70 16.01 12.55
N ARG A 81 -16.99 17.04 13.02
CA ARG A 81 -15.69 17.44 12.43
C ARG A 81 -14.56 16.50 12.80
N LYS A 82 -14.54 15.93 14.00
CA LYS A 82 -13.48 14.99 14.43
C LYS A 82 -13.42 13.76 13.54
N HIS A 83 -14.55 13.22 13.17
CA HIS A 83 -14.67 12.06 12.30
C HIS A 83 -14.05 12.29 10.91
N TYR A 84 -14.38 13.42 10.28
CA TYR A 84 -13.81 13.75 8.98
C TYR A 84 -12.30 14.04 9.01
N TYR A 85 -11.76 14.44 10.14
CA TYR A 85 -10.32 14.64 10.29
C TYR A 85 -9.52 13.35 10.12
N GLY A 86 -9.99 12.26 10.68
CA GLY A 86 -9.34 10.96 10.56
C GLY A 86 -9.24 10.49 9.11
N GLU A 87 -10.33 10.56 8.35
CA GLU A 87 -10.35 10.22 6.92
C GLU A 87 -9.40 11.10 6.10
N LYS A 88 -9.46 12.41 6.28
CA LYS A 88 -8.58 13.36 5.58
C LYS A 88 -7.10 13.08 5.84
N ASN A 89 -6.74 12.81 7.09
CA ASN A 89 -5.36 12.51 7.46
C ASN A 89 -4.85 11.23 6.80
N ILE A 90 -5.67 10.18 6.80
CA ILE A 90 -5.32 8.92 6.12
C ILE A 90 -5.12 9.15 4.62
N LEU A 91 -6.02 9.91 3.98
CA LEU A 91 -5.90 10.21 2.55
C LEU A 91 -4.70 11.11 2.24
N HIS A 92 -4.31 12.01 3.13
CA HIS A 92 -3.05 12.75 3.01
C HIS A 92 -1.83 11.85 3.08
N LEU A 93 -1.81 10.88 4.01
CA LEU A 93 -0.74 9.89 4.11
C LEU A 93 -0.64 9.05 2.83
N ILE A 94 -1.77 8.56 2.32
CA ILE A 94 -1.83 7.83 1.06
C ILE A 94 -1.29 8.68 -0.09
N SER A 95 -1.68 9.96 -0.15
CA SER A 95 -1.21 10.89 -1.17
C SER A 95 0.30 11.10 -1.10
N ALA A 96 0.83 11.30 0.11
CA ALA A 96 2.27 11.48 0.33
C ALA A 96 3.08 10.24 -0.10
N VAL A 97 2.62 9.05 0.28
CA VAL A 97 3.28 7.80 -0.11
C VAL A 97 3.17 7.57 -1.62
N SER A 98 2.00 7.83 -2.22
CA SER A 98 1.81 7.73 -3.67
C SER A 98 2.77 8.65 -4.43
N GLU A 99 2.88 9.91 -4.02
CA GLU A 99 3.81 10.87 -4.61
C GLU A 99 5.26 10.41 -4.46
N SER A 100 5.65 9.92 -3.29
CA SER A 100 7.02 9.44 -3.04
C SER A 100 7.41 8.24 -3.91
N VAL A 101 6.44 7.39 -4.27
CA VAL A 101 6.64 6.21 -5.13
C VAL A 101 6.67 6.59 -6.61
N THR A 102 5.78 7.49 -7.05
CA THR A 102 5.59 7.78 -8.48
C THR A 102 6.53 8.88 -9.00
N GLN A 103 6.84 9.88 -8.20
CA GLN A 103 7.61 11.05 -8.66
C GLN A 103 9.00 10.73 -9.21
N PRO A 104 9.82 9.85 -8.62
CA PRO A 104 11.12 9.52 -9.17
C PRO A 104 11.04 8.94 -10.60
N ALA A 105 10.04 8.08 -10.85
CA ALA A 105 9.81 7.50 -12.16
C ALA A 105 9.36 8.53 -13.20
N VAL A 106 8.43 9.42 -12.82
CA VAL A 106 7.97 10.51 -13.70
C VAL A 106 9.10 11.48 -14.03
N SER A 107 9.93 11.83 -13.05
CA SER A 107 11.07 12.72 -13.25
C SER A 107 12.12 12.10 -14.19
N THR A 108 12.36 10.79 -14.04
CA THR A 108 13.25 10.04 -14.93
C THR A 108 12.70 9.99 -16.35
N LEU A 109 11.40 9.69 -16.50
CA LEU A 109 10.73 9.67 -17.80
C LEU A 109 10.78 11.05 -18.49
N ALA A 110 10.49 12.12 -17.77
CA ALA A 110 10.56 13.48 -18.32
C ALA A 110 11.97 13.84 -18.80
N LYS A 111 13.02 13.44 -18.05
CA LYS A 111 14.41 13.62 -18.45
C LYS A 111 14.75 12.83 -19.71
N GLU A 112 14.36 11.55 -19.78
CA GLU A 112 14.56 10.72 -20.98
C GLU A 112 13.87 11.33 -22.20
N ILE A 113 12.64 11.80 -22.06
CA ILE A 113 11.87 12.45 -23.12
C ILE A 113 12.60 13.71 -23.61
N LYS A 114 13.11 14.54 -22.71
CA LYS A 114 13.90 15.73 -23.06
C LYS A 114 15.16 15.39 -23.84
N GLU A 115 15.89 14.38 -23.44
CA GLU A 115 17.10 13.89 -24.13
C GLU A 115 16.77 13.33 -25.51
N MET A 116 15.69 12.55 -25.64
CA MET A 116 15.21 12.01 -26.93
C MET A 116 14.78 13.14 -27.87
N HIS A 117 14.04 14.12 -27.38
CA HIS A 117 13.64 15.31 -28.14
C HIS A 117 14.88 16.01 -28.73
N ALA A 118 15.89 16.32 -27.90
CA ALA A 118 17.10 16.98 -28.35
C ALA A 118 17.82 16.16 -29.44
N LYS A 119 17.90 14.83 -29.30
CA LYS A 119 18.52 13.94 -30.30
C LYS A 119 17.71 13.92 -31.60
N LEU A 120 16.38 13.84 -31.53
CA LEU A 120 15.52 13.88 -32.71
C LEU A 120 15.68 15.20 -33.49
N VAL A 121 15.72 16.34 -32.80
CA VAL A 121 15.97 17.64 -33.43
C VAL A 121 17.30 17.65 -34.19
N LEU A 122 18.38 17.17 -33.57
CA LEU A 122 19.68 17.08 -34.24
C LEU A 122 19.66 16.16 -35.47
N GLN A 123 18.99 15.01 -35.39
CA GLN A 123 18.87 14.07 -36.53
C GLN A 123 18.01 14.67 -37.65
N ILE A 124 16.94 15.40 -37.34
CA ILE A 124 16.13 16.12 -38.34
C ILE A 124 16.97 17.18 -39.01
N GLN A 125 17.73 17.99 -38.24
CA GLN A 125 18.60 19.02 -38.78
C GLN A 125 19.71 18.42 -39.69
N ALA A 126 20.32 17.31 -39.28
CA ALA A 126 21.33 16.63 -40.11
C ALA A 126 20.75 16.14 -41.43
N LYS A 127 19.60 15.45 -41.43
CA LYS A 127 18.91 14.98 -42.63
C LYS A 127 18.44 16.12 -43.54
N MET A 128 18.00 17.23 -42.95
CA MET A 128 17.66 18.43 -43.74
C MET A 128 18.90 19.08 -44.33
N GLY A 129 20.03 19.10 -43.60
CA GLY A 129 21.31 19.63 -44.11
C GLY A 129 21.88 18.80 -45.25
N GLU A 130 21.70 17.46 -45.21
CA GLU A 130 22.06 16.57 -46.30
C GLU A 130 21.21 16.80 -47.58
N ALA A 131 19.94 17.16 -47.38
CA ALA A 131 18.98 17.42 -48.46
C ALA A 131 19.19 18.73 -49.19
N LEU A 132 19.79 19.72 -48.52
CA LEU A 132 19.95 21.09 -49.05
C LEU A 132 21.41 21.30 -49.46
N PRO A 133 21.74 21.45 -50.78
CA PRO A 133 23.05 21.87 -51.23
C PRO A 133 23.45 23.22 -50.63
N HIS A 134 24.73 23.41 -50.30
CA HIS A 134 25.28 24.58 -49.62
C HIS A 134 24.90 25.93 -50.24
N ASP A 135 24.75 26.00 -51.59
CA ASP A 135 24.38 27.20 -52.31
C ASP A 135 22.91 27.64 -52.13
N ASN A 136 22.04 26.73 -51.69
CA ASN A 136 20.62 26.97 -51.52
C ASN A 136 20.23 27.50 -50.11
N PHE A 137 21.13 27.34 -49.13
CA PHE A 137 20.90 27.82 -47.77
C PHE A 137 20.83 29.37 -47.72
N LYS A 138 21.64 30.07 -48.51
CA LYS A 138 21.59 31.54 -48.63
C LYS A 138 20.30 32.01 -49.26
N THR A 139 19.82 31.34 -50.31
CA THR A 139 18.57 31.65 -51.01
C THR A 139 17.36 31.36 -50.15
N LEU A 140 17.35 30.24 -49.41
CA LEU A 140 16.29 29.90 -48.46
C LEU A 140 16.24 30.91 -47.28
N ALA A 141 17.39 31.25 -46.73
CA ALA A 141 17.53 32.22 -45.68
C ALA A 141 17.07 33.62 -46.15
N GLN A 142 17.34 34.01 -47.41
CA GLN A 142 16.89 35.25 -48.01
C GLN A 142 15.37 35.26 -48.28
N THR A 143 14.77 34.13 -48.71
CA THR A 143 13.32 33.97 -48.90
C THR A 143 12.57 34.02 -47.58
N LEU A 144 13.13 33.35 -46.55
CA LEU A 144 12.56 33.37 -45.17
C LEU A 144 12.75 34.73 -44.49
N ALA A 145 13.82 35.48 -44.76
CA ALA A 145 14.06 36.80 -44.21
C ALA A 145 13.20 37.88 -44.87
N GLY A 146 12.71 37.65 -46.09
CA GLY A 146 11.81 38.58 -46.82
C GLY A 146 10.35 38.40 -46.51
N ASP A 147 9.95 37.32 -45.85
CA ASP A 147 8.55 37.06 -45.50
C ASP A 147 8.32 37.42 -44.03
N THR A 148 7.35 38.26 -43.74
CA THR A 148 6.96 38.70 -42.39
C THR A 148 6.32 37.56 -41.56
N LYS A 149 6.20 36.35 -42.08
CA LYS A 149 5.71 35.15 -41.39
C LYS A 149 6.80 34.54 -40.52
N THR A 150 6.65 34.65 -39.24
CA THR A 150 7.57 34.11 -38.22
C THR A 150 7.62 32.60 -38.16
N ARG A 151 6.78 31.85 -38.91
CA ARG A 151 6.71 30.38 -38.99
C ARG A 151 6.35 29.96 -40.41
N VAL A 152 7.21 29.20 -41.07
CA VAL A 152 6.94 28.51 -42.33
C VAL A 152 6.41 27.13 -42.02
N HIS A 153 5.31 26.72 -42.66
CA HIS A 153 4.80 25.36 -42.50
C HIS A 153 5.78 24.34 -43.08
N PHE A 154 5.96 23.22 -42.38
CA PHE A 154 6.88 22.16 -42.80
C PHE A 154 6.56 21.64 -44.21
N ASP A 155 5.30 21.57 -44.58
CA ASP A 155 4.85 21.20 -45.93
C ASP A 155 5.32 22.18 -47.03
N GLU A 156 5.37 23.49 -46.73
CA GLU A 156 5.93 24.49 -47.64
C GLU A 156 7.44 24.31 -47.83
N LEU A 157 8.14 23.97 -46.75
CA LEU A 157 9.57 23.63 -46.79
C LEU A 157 9.84 22.39 -47.63
N LEU A 158 9.02 21.32 -47.49
CA LEU A 158 9.13 20.11 -48.29
C LEU A 158 8.82 20.37 -49.76
N HIS A 159 7.87 21.24 -50.10
CA HIS A 159 7.59 21.63 -51.47
C HIS A 159 8.80 22.34 -52.11
N LEU A 160 9.43 23.26 -51.38
CA LEU A 160 10.63 23.97 -51.83
C LEU A 160 11.84 23.03 -52.07
N ILE A 161 11.96 21.96 -51.29
CA ILE A 161 13.01 20.94 -51.47
C ILE A 161 12.72 20.06 -52.70
N ASN A 162 11.45 19.69 -52.96
CA ASN A 162 11.05 18.84 -54.08
C ASN A 162 11.10 19.54 -55.47
N GLU A 163 10.95 20.86 -55.51
CA GLU A 163 10.93 21.62 -56.78
C GLU A 163 12.33 21.84 -57.38
N LYS A 164 13.41 21.42 -56.72
CA LYS A 164 14.78 21.64 -57.21
C LYS A 164 15.38 20.38 -57.76
N GLU A 165 15.74 20.37 -59.05
CA GLU A 165 16.31 19.25 -59.84
C GLU A 165 17.64 18.65 -59.33
N ASN A 166 18.30 19.23 -58.33
CA ASN A 166 19.62 18.82 -57.82
C ASN A 166 19.64 18.42 -56.33
N ALA A 167 18.48 18.14 -55.71
CA ALA A 167 18.44 17.68 -54.33
C ALA A 167 18.81 16.17 -54.25
N ALA A 168 19.65 15.79 -53.29
CA ALA A 168 19.87 14.38 -52.98
C ALA A 168 18.54 13.70 -52.61
N PRO A 169 18.28 12.46 -53.00
CA PRO A 169 17.02 11.78 -52.72
C PRO A 169 16.87 11.61 -51.19
N VAL A 170 16.04 12.42 -50.57
CA VAL A 170 15.69 12.33 -49.15
C VAL A 170 14.43 11.52 -49.02
N ASP A 171 14.42 10.58 -48.07
CA ASP A 171 13.18 9.91 -47.68
C ASP A 171 12.25 10.87 -46.92
N ILE A 172 11.44 11.57 -47.71
CA ILE A 172 10.46 12.56 -47.22
C ILE A 172 9.50 11.91 -46.22
N THR A 173 9.13 10.65 -46.43
CA THR A 173 8.23 9.92 -45.54
C THR A 173 8.86 9.70 -44.16
N ALA A 174 10.13 9.33 -44.13
CA ALA A 174 10.91 9.18 -42.90
C ALA A 174 11.08 10.54 -42.18
N LEU A 175 11.37 11.61 -42.95
CA LEU A 175 11.58 12.93 -42.39
C LEU A 175 10.27 13.48 -41.78
N ARG A 176 9.14 13.38 -42.49
CA ARG A 176 7.81 13.79 -41.98
C ARG A 176 7.49 13.04 -40.70
N ARG A 177 7.67 11.71 -40.67
CA ARG A 177 7.46 10.88 -39.49
C ARG A 177 8.30 11.33 -38.29
N MET A 178 9.58 11.70 -38.51
CA MET A 178 10.46 12.17 -37.46
C MET A 178 10.01 13.53 -36.90
N VAL A 179 9.51 14.44 -37.75
CA VAL A 179 8.98 15.74 -37.33
C VAL A 179 7.69 15.57 -36.53
N ASP A 180 6.76 14.74 -37.00
CA ASP A 180 5.51 14.44 -36.28
C ASP A 180 5.81 13.83 -34.90
N LEU A 181 6.82 12.96 -34.84
CA LEU A 181 7.27 12.32 -33.60
C LEU A 181 7.91 13.33 -32.66
N GLU A 182 8.76 14.23 -33.16
CA GLU A 182 9.39 15.30 -32.39
C GLU A 182 8.32 16.22 -31.77
N GLN A 183 7.34 16.67 -32.57
CA GLN A 183 6.25 17.50 -32.06
C GLN A 183 5.45 16.78 -30.97
N SER A 184 5.15 15.50 -31.16
CA SER A 184 4.43 14.70 -30.18
C SER A 184 5.22 14.52 -28.87
N ILE A 185 6.52 14.26 -28.97
CA ILE A 185 7.42 14.15 -27.82
C ILE A 185 7.59 15.48 -27.10
N SER A 186 7.71 16.58 -27.84
CA SER A 186 7.76 17.94 -27.29
C SER A 186 6.49 18.29 -26.54
N ALA A 187 5.32 18.01 -27.14
CA ALA A 187 4.01 18.20 -26.49
C ALA A 187 3.86 17.37 -25.23
N MET A 188 4.31 16.09 -25.26
CA MET A 188 4.30 15.22 -24.09
C MET A 188 5.22 15.75 -22.99
N HIS A 189 6.43 16.18 -23.31
CA HIS A 189 7.35 16.80 -22.35
C HIS A 189 6.73 18.05 -21.70
N TRP A 190 6.16 18.92 -22.53
CA TRP A 190 5.46 20.10 -22.04
C TRP A 190 4.31 19.74 -21.12
N ALA A 191 3.46 18.78 -21.48
CA ALA A 191 2.34 18.33 -20.67
C ALA A 191 2.80 17.74 -19.32
N LEU A 192 3.93 17.04 -19.26
CA LEU A 192 4.47 16.46 -18.04
C LEU A 192 5.14 17.48 -17.13
N THR A 193 5.75 18.55 -17.69
CA THR A 193 6.62 19.47 -16.93
C THR A 193 6.04 20.86 -16.73
N VAL A 194 5.21 21.34 -17.64
CA VAL A 194 4.63 22.68 -17.63
C VAL A 194 3.10 22.61 -17.65
N GLY A 195 2.52 22.01 -18.69
CA GLY A 195 1.08 21.90 -18.85
C GLY A 195 0.36 23.26 -18.92
N PRO A 196 -0.98 23.26 -18.95
CA PRO A 196 -1.77 24.50 -18.99
C PRO A 196 -1.65 25.33 -17.70
N THR A 197 -1.27 24.72 -16.60
CA THR A 197 -1.18 25.32 -15.26
C THR A 197 0.21 25.84 -14.91
N GLY A 198 1.21 25.53 -15.71
CA GLY A 198 2.62 25.88 -15.47
C GLY A 198 3.39 24.87 -14.59
N VAL A 199 2.75 23.81 -14.12
CA VAL A 199 3.32 22.85 -13.14
C VAL A 199 3.21 21.40 -13.56
N GLY A 200 2.72 21.14 -14.78
CA GLY A 200 2.66 19.83 -15.37
C GLY A 200 1.41 19.03 -15.02
N ARG A 201 1.49 17.75 -15.27
CA ARG A 201 0.37 16.81 -15.12
C ARG A 201 0.25 16.31 -13.67
N ALA A 202 -0.97 16.22 -13.17
CA ALA A 202 -1.24 15.56 -11.88
C ALA A 202 -0.76 14.08 -11.90
N ARG A 203 -0.17 13.65 -10.78
CA ARG A 203 0.44 12.30 -10.66
C ARG A 203 -0.46 11.29 -9.99
N MET A 204 -1.61 11.72 -9.54
CA MET A 204 -2.64 10.86 -8.99
C MET A 204 -4.01 11.49 -9.20
N GLY A 205 -5.05 10.69 -9.00
CA GLY A 205 -6.43 11.12 -8.97
C GLY A 205 -7.23 10.30 -7.97
N MET A 206 -8.41 10.79 -7.58
CA MET A 206 -9.24 10.13 -6.60
C MET A 206 -10.70 10.12 -7.05
N SER A 207 -11.38 9.00 -6.86
CA SER A 207 -12.81 8.86 -7.05
C SER A 207 -13.48 8.52 -5.72
N LEU A 208 -14.37 9.39 -5.25
CA LEU A 208 -15.09 9.22 -3.99
C LEU A 208 -16.41 8.49 -4.26
N LEU A 209 -16.57 7.30 -3.67
CA LEU A 209 -17.73 6.41 -3.84
C LEU A 209 -18.65 6.39 -2.62
N GLY A 210 -18.12 6.72 -1.46
CA GLY A 210 -18.77 6.55 -0.17
C GLY A 210 -19.55 7.77 0.30
N SER A 211 -20.23 7.58 1.41
CA SER A 211 -21.15 8.52 2.02
C SER A 211 -20.48 9.72 2.68
N ASP A 212 -19.51 9.50 3.54
CA ASP A 212 -18.94 10.56 4.37
C ASP A 212 -17.86 11.34 3.65
N SER A 213 -16.97 10.67 2.92
CA SER A 213 -15.98 11.31 2.06
C SER A 213 -16.61 12.19 0.97
N LEU A 214 -17.83 11.88 0.52
CA LEU A 214 -18.57 12.74 -0.41
C LEU A 214 -18.95 14.08 0.21
N VAL A 215 -19.22 14.15 1.51
CA VAL A 215 -19.70 15.38 2.16
C VAL A 215 -18.60 16.45 2.21
N TRP A 216 -17.40 16.06 2.60
CA TRP A 216 -16.28 17.01 2.72
C TRP A 216 -15.42 17.09 1.44
N GLY A 217 -15.38 16.03 0.63
CA GLY A 217 -14.56 15.94 -0.57
C GLY A 217 -15.08 16.73 -1.77
N GLN A 218 -16.34 17.24 -1.74
CA GLN A 218 -16.94 17.99 -2.84
C GLN A 218 -16.75 19.49 -2.75
N LYS A 219 -16.44 20.01 -1.56
CA LYS A 219 -16.45 21.46 -1.32
C LYS A 219 -15.05 22.05 -1.33
N TYR A 220 -14.79 22.95 -2.25
CA TYR A 220 -13.63 23.81 -2.17
C TYR A 220 -13.98 25.06 -1.33
N PRO A 221 -13.11 25.56 -0.45
CA PRO A 221 -11.74 25.16 -0.14
C PRO A 221 -11.60 24.10 0.98
N GLU A 222 -12.68 23.51 1.46
CA GLU A 222 -12.67 22.49 2.51
C GLU A 222 -11.98 21.20 2.08
N HIS A 223 -11.79 21.06 0.80
CA HIS A 223 -11.17 19.96 0.11
C HIS A 223 -9.64 20.13 0.14
N PRO A 224 -8.93 19.25 0.85
CA PRO A 224 -7.52 19.46 1.15
C PRO A 224 -6.57 18.91 0.08
N PHE A 225 -7.09 18.39 -1.04
CA PHE A 225 -6.31 17.66 -2.02
C PHE A 225 -5.87 18.55 -3.19
N PHE A 226 -4.65 18.34 -3.64
CA PHE A 226 -4.02 19.05 -4.76
C PHE A 226 -4.00 18.25 -6.07
N TYR A 227 -4.85 17.23 -6.18
CA TYR A 227 -5.02 16.40 -7.36
C TYR A 227 -6.52 16.29 -7.72
N PRO A 228 -6.85 15.88 -8.95
CA PRO A 228 -8.24 15.77 -9.37
C PRO A 228 -9.03 14.78 -8.51
N VAL A 229 -10.19 15.21 -8.04
CA VAL A 229 -11.14 14.39 -7.32
C VAL A 229 -12.46 14.32 -8.08
N TRP A 230 -12.91 13.11 -8.32
CA TRP A 230 -14.23 12.81 -8.85
C TRP A 230 -15.15 12.39 -7.70
N ALA A 231 -16.21 13.13 -7.45
CA ALA A 231 -17.19 12.83 -6.42
C ALA A 231 -18.55 12.57 -7.05
N GLN A 232 -19.11 11.38 -6.84
CA GLN A 232 -20.41 11.02 -7.39
C GLN A 232 -21.29 10.37 -6.33
N GLY A 233 -22.47 10.95 -6.14
CA GLY A 233 -23.58 10.35 -5.41
C GLY A 233 -24.42 9.43 -6.31
N GLY A 234 -25.07 8.39 -5.75
CA GLY A 234 -26.00 7.53 -6.49
C GLY A 234 -25.45 6.15 -6.86
N GLN A 235 -26.13 5.46 -7.78
CA GLN A 235 -25.80 4.11 -8.24
C GLN A 235 -24.80 4.15 -9.42
N GLY A 236 -24.12 3.02 -9.68
CA GLY A 236 -23.22 2.88 -10.82
C GLY A 236 -21.85 3.54 -10.66
N LYS A 237 -21.45 3.85 -9.43
CA LYS A 237 -20.20 4.55 -9.14
C LYS A 237 -18.93 3.75 -9.49
N PRO A 238 -18.83 2.47 -9.12
CA PRO A 238 -17.65 1.68 -9.47
C PRO A 238 -17.48 1.51 -10.98
N GLU A 239 -18.57 1.37 -11.73
CA GLU A 239 -18.56 1.21 -13.18
C GLU A 239 -18.04 2.47 -13.89
N ILE A 240 -18.47 3.65 -13.44
CA ILE A 240 -17.98 4.92 -13.99
C ILE A 240 -16.48 5.08 -13.68
N THR A 241 -16.05 4.76 -12.47
CA THR A 241 -14.64 4.85 -12.11
C THR A 241 -13.81 3.83 -12.90
N PHE A 242 -14.35 2.65 -13.16
CA PHE A 242 -13.72 1.67 -14.03
C PHE A 242 -13.51 2.24 -15.44
N GLY A 243 -14.52 2.87 -16.03
CA GLY A 243 -14.40 3.53 -17.33
C GLY A 243 -13.40 4.68 -17.34
N LEU A 244 -13.33 5.48 -16.27
CA LEU A 244 -12.32 6.54 -16.10
C LEU A 244 -10.91 5.95 -16.03
N LEU A 245 -10.72 4.87 -15.27
CA LEU A 245 -9.44 4.18 -15.17
C LEU A 245 -9.01 3.59 -16.51
N GLU A 246 -9.92 2.91 -17.22
CA GLU A 246 -9.64 2.36 -18.54
C GLU A 246 -9.20 3.44 -19.53
N GLY A 247 -9.93 4.56 -19.58
CA GLY A 247 -9.58 5.71 -20.42
C GLY A 247 -8.21 6.29 -20.04
N HIS A 248 -7.94 6.44 -18.75
CA HIS A 248 -6.65 6.91 -18.22
C HIS A 248 -5.49 5.99 -18.63
N LEU A 249 -5.64 4.67 -18.46
CA LEU A 249 -4.63 3.70 -18.84
C LEU A 249 -4.38 3.67 -20.34
N ARG A 250 -5.43 3.82 -21.16
CA ARG A 250 -5.30 3.92 -22.62
C ARG A 250 -4.43 5.11 -23.02
N HIS A 251 -4.70 6.30 -22.48
CA HIS A 251 -3.88 7.48 -22.72
C HIS A 251 -2.44 7.32 -22.21
N PHE A 252 -2.25 6.67 -21.07
CA PHE A 252 -0.92 6.40 -20.56
C PHE A 252 -0.15 5.44 -21.46
N LEU A 253 -0.79 4.37 -21.94
CA LEU A 253 -0.20 3.44 -22.90
C LEU A 253 0.19 4.12 -24.21
N ASP A 254 -0.65 5.02 -24.73
CA ASP A 254 -0.32 5.78 -25.93
C ASP A 254 0.93 6.65 -25.72
N ASN A 255 1.10 7.24 -24.57
CA ASN A 255 2.31 7.96 -24.21
C ASN A 255 3.56 7.04 -24.17
N ILE A 256 3.44 5.85 -23.58
CA ILE A 256 4.55 4.89 -23.56
C ILE A 256 4.85 4.35 -24.97
N ARG A 257 3.84 4.11 -25.78
CA ARG A 257 4.01 3.75 -27.21
C ARG A 257 4.82 4.80 -27.96
N LEU A 258 4.49 6.08 -27.73
CA LEU A 258 5.22 7.21 -28.30
C LEU A 258 6.69 7.23 -27.85
N VAL A 259 6.96 7.04 -26.56
CA VAL A 259 8.32 6.99 -26.00
C VAL A 259 9.12 5.83 -26.58
N ARG A 260 8.56 4.63 -26.64
CA ARG A 260 9.23 3.45 -27.22
C ARG A 260 9.54 3.63 -28.70
N ARG A 261 8.60 4.23 -29.44
CA ARG A 261 8.85 4.60 -30.85
C ARG A 261 9.98 5.60 -30.99
N ALA A 262 9.99 6.65 -30.15
CA ALA A 262 11.04 7.65 -30.16
C ALA A 262 12.42 7.06 -29.84
N LYS A 263 12.51 6.14 -28.89
CA LYS A 263 13.76 5.41 -28.59
C LYS A 263 14.30 4.67 -29.83
N LEU A 264 13.43 3.94 -30.53
CA LEU A 264 13.81 3.21 -31.74
C LEU A 264 14.25 4.13 -32.88
N GLU A 265 13.56 5.26 -33.06
CA GLU A 265 13.89 6.25 -34.10
C GLU A 265 15.24 6.91 -33.81
N VAL A 266 15.46 7.36 -32.55
CA VAL A 266 16.72 7.96 -32.11
C VAL A 266 17.90 7.00 -32.26
N ASP A 267 17.69 5.72 -32.00
CA ASP A 267 18.70 4.66 -32.17
C ASP A 267 18.92 4.24 -33.66
N GLY A 268 18.12 4.78 -34.59
CA GLY A 268 18.17 4.38 -36.00
C GLY A 268 17.69 2.94 -36.27
N LYS A 269 16.96 2.35 -35.30
CA LYS A 269 16.48 0.96 -35.37
C LYS A 269 15.02 0.84 -35.80
N TYR A 270 14.31 1.94 -35.91
CA TYR A 270 12.87 1.92 -36.21
C TYR A 270 12.60 1.45 -37.65
N LYS A 271 11.74 0.45 -37.75
CA LYS A 271 11.26 -0.13 -39.02
C LYS A 271 9.72 -0.20 -38.94
N PRO A 272 8.97 0.62 -39.71
CA PRO A 272 7.51 0.69 -39.60
C PRO A 272 6.82 -0.66 -39.72
N HIS A 273 7.16 -1.44 -40.76
CA HIS A 273 6.57 -2.74 -41.03
C HIS A 273 6.74 -3.79 -39.92
N LEU A 274 7.73 -3.60 -39.03
CA LEU A 274 8.02 -4.49 -37.90
C LEU A 274 7.48 -3.93 -36.59
N HIS A 275 7.82 -2.67 -36.30
CA HIS A 275 7.61 -2.10 -34.97
C HIS A 275 6.20 -1.50 -34.76
N ASP A 276 5.52 -1.03 -35.83
CA ASP A 276 4.21 -0.41 -35.67
C ASP A 276 3.18 -1.38 -35.08
N THR A 277 3.14 -2.61 -35.57
CA THR A 277 2.24 -3.65 -35.05
C THR A 277 2.61 -4.03 -33.61
N GLN A 278 3.92 -4.17 -33.31
CA GLN A 278 4.40 -4.51 -31.96
C GLN A 278 4.08 -3.41 -30.94
N ILE A 279 4.31 -2.15 -31.31
CA ILE A 279 4.02 -1.00 -30.45
C ILE A 279 2.51 -0.82 -30.26
N ALA A 280 1.71 -0.99 -31.32
CA ALA A 280 0.26 -0.88 -31.23
C ALA A 280 -0.35 -1.97 -30.33
N ALA A 281 0.20 -3.18 -30.34
CA ALA A 281 -0.25 -4.29 -29.51
C ALA A 281 0.12 -4.17 -28.03
N LEU A 282 0.91 -3.17 -27.64
CA LEU A 282 1.39 -3.00 -26.27
C LEU A 282 0.22 -2.87 -25.28
N THR A 283 0.25 -3.68 -24.23
CA THR A 283 -0.72 -3.70 -23.14
C THR A 283 -0.07 -3.22 -21.84
N TRP A 284 -0.84 -3.08 -20.76
CA TRP A 284 -0.35 -2.76 -19.43
C TRP A 284 0.67 -3.79 -18.91
N GLU A 285 0.45 -5.05 -19.22
CA GLU A 285 1.29 -6.18 -18.78
C GLU A 285 2.68 -6.17 -19.43
N ASP A 286 2.82 -5.56 -20.61
CA ASP A 286 4.09 -5.44 -21.33
C ASP A 286 4.96 -4.27 -20.85
N LEU A 287 4.49 -3.46 -19.92
CA LEU A 287 5.23 -2.37 -19.34
C LEU A 287 6.27 -2.90 -18.34
N ASN A 288 7.44 -2.29 -18.32
CA ASN A 288 8.40 -2.55 -17.25
C ASN A 288 8.04 -1.80 -15.96
N ASP A 289 8.70 -2.13 -14.85
CA ASP A 289 8.39 -1.57 -13.53
C ASP A 289 8.57 -0.04 -13.47
N SER A 290 9.56 0.50 -14.16
CA SER A 290 9.81 1.94 -14.24
C SER A 290 8.71 2.67 -15.04
N GLU A 291 8.24 2.09 -16.13
CA GLU A 291 7.11 2.61 -16.91
C GLU A 291 5.81 2.53 -16.10
N ARG A 292 5.56 1.41 -15.42
CA ARG A 292 4.39 1.25 -14.54
C ARG A 292 4.39 2.27 -13.39
N ALA A 293 5.55 2.47 -12.75
CA ALA A 293 5.70 3.43 -11.65
C ALA A 293 5.47 4.89 -12.07
N ALA A 294 5.64 5.22 -13.37
CA ALA A 294 5.35 6.56 -13.89
C ALA A 294 3.86 6.79 -14.19
N CYS A 295 3.01 5.74 -14.10
CA CYS A 295 1.56 5.89 -14.28
C CYS A 295 0.94 6.57 -13.06
N PRO A 296 0.14 7.63 -13.23
CA PRO A 296 -0.59 8.22 -12.12
C PRO A 296 -1.55 7.22 -11.48
N ASN A 297 -1.54 7.12 -10.15
CA ASN A 297 -2.44 6.26 -9.43
C ASN A 297 -3.86 6.83 -9.39
N ILE A 298 -4.86 6.00 -9.66
CA ILE A 298 -6.27 6.35 -9.49
C ILE A 298 -6.82 5.57 -8.31
N PHE A 299 -7.22 6.31 -7.26
CA PHE A 299 -7.78 5.75 -6.04
C PHE A 299 -9.30 5.76 -6.08
N LEU A 300 -9.90 4.62 -5.75
CA LEU A 300 -11.32 4.50 -5.45
C LEU A 300 -11.47 4.53 -3.93
N VAL A 301 -12.10 5.55 -3.40
CA VAL A 301 -12.29 5.72 -1.95
C VAL A 301 -13.75 5.51 -1.60
N GLY A 302 -14.01 4.62 -0.66
CA GLY A 302 -15.34 4.33 -0.14
C GLY A 302 -15.28 3.74 1.27
N ASP A 303 -16.42 3.26 1.76
CA ASP A 303 -16.56 2.54 3.00
C ASP A 303 -17.11 1.12 2.75
N HIS A 304 -17.23 0.29 3.80
CA HIS A 304 -17.81 -1.05 3.67
C HIS A 304 -19.25 -1.03 3.09
N ARG A 305 -19.99 0.06 3.27
CA ARG A 305 -21.35 0.25 2.71
C ARG A 305 -21.31 0.41 1.19
N SER A 306 -20.17 0.85 0.66
CA SER A 306 -19.92 0.91 -0.79
C SER A 306 -19.82 -0.47 -1.42
N LEU A 307 -19.59 -1.52 -0.61
CA LEU A 307 -19.55 -2.94 -1.02
C LEU A 307 -20.92 -3.63 -0.88
N ASN A 308 -22.01 -2.90 -1.00
CA ASN A 308 -23.35 -3.47 -0.92
C ASN A 308 -23.65 -4.45 -2.07
N GLU A 309 -24.75 -5.18 -1.97
CA GLU A 309 -25.14 -6.23 -2.93
C GLU A 309 -25.11 -5.79 -4.41
N ARG A 310 -25.44 -4.54 -4.68
CA ARG A 310 -25.52 -4.00 -6.06
C ARG A 310 -24.15 -3.66 -6.65
N SER A 311 -23.19 -3.28 -5.80
CA SER A 311 -21.83 -2.94 -6.23
C SER A 311 -20.87 -4.14 -6.16
N LEU A 312 -21.24 -5.24 -5.51
CA LEU A 312 -20.37 -6.40 -5.33
C LEU A 312 -19.90 -7.00 -6.65
N SER A 313 -20.75 -7.00 -7.69
CA SER A 313 -20.35 -7.47 -9.03
C SER A 313 -19.26 -6.58 -9.65
N ALA A 314 -19.39 -5.27 -9.53
CA ALA A 314 -18.38 -4.33 -10.03
C ALA A 314 -17.05 -4.44 -9.26
N TRP A 315 -17.11 -4.62 -7.95
CA TRP A 315 -15.92 -4.91 -7.12
C TRP A 315 -15.23 -6.20 -7.55
N SER A 316 -16.00 -7.26 -7.81
CA SER A 316 -15.48 -8.53 -8.31
C SER A 316 -14.73 -8.35 -9.63
N VAL A 317 -15.29 -7.57 -10.56
CA VAL A 317 -14.65 -7.25 -11.85
C VAL A 317 -13.34 -6.48 -11.62
N LEU A 318 -13.35 -5.46 -10.76
CA LEU A 318 -12.17 -4.66 -10.45
C LEU A 318 -11.05 -5.50 -9.81
N LEU A 319 -11.37 -6.32 -8.82
CA LEU A 319 -10.39 -7.16 -8.11
C LEU A 319 -9.83 -8.29 -8.98
N ASN A 320 -10.58 -8.73 -10.01
CA ASN A 320 -10.11 -9.74 -10.98
C ASN A 320 -9.45 -9.13 -12.23
N SER A 321 -9.45 -7.81 -12.37
CA SER A 321 -8.83 -7.15 -13.53
C SER A 321 -7.30 -7.23 -13.47
N SER A 322 -6.64 -7.07 -14.62
CA SER A 322 -5.19 -6.83 -14.67
C SER A 322 -4.82 -5.35 -14.48
N MET A 323 -5.81 -4.47 -14.31
CA MET A 323 -5.60 -3.04 -14.22
C MET A 323 -5.11 -2.61 -12.83
N PRO A 324 -4.22 -1.61 -12.73
CA PRO A 324 -3.67 -1.11 -11.47
C PRO A 324 -4.65 -0.21 -10.72
N VAL A 325 -5.84 -0.72 -10.42
CA VAL A 325 -6.82 -0.01 -9.59
C VAL A 325 -6.38 0.01 -8.13
N ARG A 326 -6.50 1.15 -7.47
CA ARG A 326 -6.17 1.35 -6.05
C ARG A 326 -7.46 1.63 -5.28
N ILE A 327 -7.90 0.66 -4.52
CA ILE A 327 -9.17 0.70 -3.79
C ILE A 327 -8.86 1.01 -2.34
N VAL A 328 -9.47 2.04 -1.78
CA VAL A 328 -9.34 2.44 -0.38
C VAL A 328 -10.70 2.35 0.28
N ILE A 329 -10.83 1.49 1.27
CA ILE A 329 -12.01 1.38 2.13
C ILE A 329 -11.66 2.00 3.47
N LEU A 330 -12.36 3.08 3.81
CA LEU A 330 -12.22 3.79 5.07
C LEU A 330 -13.42 3.43 5.95
N ASP A 331 -13.17 2.72 7.01
CA ASP A 331 -14.20 2.32 7.94
C ASP A 331 -14.04 2.98 9.31
N SER A 332 -15.14 3.49 9.81
CA SER A 332 -15.27 4.13 11.10
C SER A 332 -16.41 3.48 11.90
N THR A 333 -16.46 3.77 13.20
CA THR A 333 -17.49 3.25 14.09
C THR A 333 -18.73 4.12 14.00
N ASP A 334 -19.62 3.82 13.05
CA ASP A 334 -20.81 4.63 12.76
C ASP A 334 -22.15 3.88 12.91
N THR A 335 -22.12 2.64 13.36
CA THR A 335 -23.31 1.81 13.54
C THR A 335 -23.68 1.66 15.00
N VAL A 336 -24.98 1.49 15.28
CA VAL A 336 -25.48 1.25 16.64
C VAL A 336 -25.49 -0.24 17.04
N SER A 337 -25.25 -1.16 16.08
CA SER A 337 -25.21 -2.60 16.35
C SER A 337 -23.76 -3.11 16.29
N PRO A 338 -23.18 -3.53 17.43
CA PRO A 338 -21.87 -4.13 17.50
C PRO A 338 -21.68 -5.33 16.56
N HIS A 339 -22.68 -6.19 16.47
CA HIS A 339 -22.62 -7.39 15.64
C HIS A 339 -22.60 -7.07 14.13
N LEU A 340 -23.40 -6.11 13.68
CA LEU A 340 -23.39 -5.68 12.28
C LEU A 340 -22.04 -5.02 11.92
N HIS A 341 -21.52 -4.19 12.82
CA HIS A 341 -20.22 -3.55 12.64
C HIS A 341 -19.09 -4.58 12.53
N ALA A 342 -18.98 -5.50 13.49
CA ALA A 342 -17.99 -6.58 13.47
C ALA A 342 -18.10 -7.43 12.19
N SER A 343 -19.33 -7.76 11.75
CA SER A 343 -19.56 -8.53 10.53
C SER A 343 -19.12 -7.79 9.26
N ALA A 344 -19.27 -6.47 9.21
CA ALA A 344 -18.84 -5.66 8.08
C ALA A 344 -17.31 -5.61 7.99
N LEU A 345 -16.64 -5.25 9.09
CA LEU A 345 -15.17 -5.18 9.16
C LEU A 345 -14.50 -6.50 8.77
N ALA A 346 -15.03 -7.61 9.25
CA ALA A 346 -14.47 -8.93 9.06
C ALA A 346 -14.43 -9.39 7.59
N LYS A 347 -15.31 -8.90 6.74
CA LYS A 347 -15.53 -9.47 5.40
C LYS A 347 -14.69 -8.85 4.29
N VAL A 348 -14.33 -7.58 4.39
CA VAL A 348 -13.71 -6.82 3.29
C VAL A 348 -12.39 -7.44 2.85
N ALA A 349 -11.45 -7.60 3.77
CA ALA A 349 -10.14 -8.15 3.46
C ALA A 349 -10.22 -9.62 3.02
N LEU A 350 -10.97 -10.46 3.75
CA LEU A 350 -11.13 -11.88 3.44
C LEU A 350 -11.72 -12.11 2.06
N LEU A 351 -12.82 -11.41 1.73
CA LEU A 351 -13.44 -11.52 0.42
C LEU A 351 -12.44 -11.15 -0.68
N SER A 352 -11.67 -10.09 -0.47
CA SER A 352 -10.71 -9.59 -1.46
C SER A 352 -9.54 -10.55 -1.67
N MET A 353 -9.05 -11.22 -0.61
CA MET A 353 -7.98 -12.23 -0.71
C MET A 353 -8.42 -13.46 -1.52
N THR A 354 -9.71 -13.84 -1.48
CA THR A 354 -10.21 -15.02 -2.20
C THR A 354 -10.06 -14.92 -3.72
N TYR A 355 -10.00 -13.73 -4.28
CA TYR A 355 -9.74 -13.52 -5.72
C TYR A 355 -8.31 -13.87 -6.13
N ARG A 356 -7.34 -13.90 -5.22
CA ARG A 356 -5.92 -14.24 -5.46
C ARG A 356 -5.24 -13.42 -6.56
N ASN A 357 -5.73 -12.25 -6.84
CA ASN A 357 -5.24 -11.38 -7.90
C ASN A 357 -4.84 -9.99 -7.40
N ALA A 358 -5.53 -9.50 -6.37
CA ALA A 358 -5.28 -8.20 -5.78
C ALA A 358 -4.27 -8.30 -4.61
N PHE A 359 -3.42 -7.29 -4.48
CA PHE A 359 -2.75 -7.02 -3.20
C PHE A 359 -3.80 -6.55 -2.20
N VAL A 360 -3.79 -7.08 -0.97
CA VAL A 360 -4.73 -6.67 0.08
C VAL A 360 -3.97 -6.28 1.33
N MET A 361 -4.26 -5.10 1.86
CA MET A 361 -3.78 -4.64 3.15
C MET A 361 -4.97 -4.23 4.02
N GLN A 362 -5.01 -4.74 5.25
CA GLN A 362 -5.86 -4.23 6.32
C GLN A 362 -4.96 -3.65 7.40
N SER A 363 -5.17 -2.38 7.77
CA SER A 363 -4.28 -1.69 8.71
C SER A 363 -4.97 -0.51 9.38
N SER A 364 -4.39 -0.08 10.50
CA SER A 364 -4.72 1.18 11.16
C SER A 364 -3.45 2.01 11.41
N LEU A 365 -3.61 3.23 11.87
CA LEU A 365 -2.48 4.10 12.19
C LEU A 365 -1.70 3.67 13.44
N THR A 366 -2.18 2.68 14.19
CA THR A 366 -1.45 2.09 15.32
C THR A 366 -0.25 1.26 14.90
N THR A 367 -0.25 0.77 13.66
CA THR A 367 0.86 0.02 13.07
C THR A 367 1.47 0.80 11.90
N PRO A 368 2.16 1.94 12.16
CA PRO A 368 2.59 2.86 11.11
C PRO A 368 3.55 2.25 10.10
N GLN A 369 4.43 1.34 10.54
CA GLN A 369 5.34 0.64 9.64
C GLN A 369 4.59 -0.29 8.69
N HIS A 370 3.66 -1.10 9.23
CA HIS A 370 2.82 -1.99 8.42
C HIS A 370 1.95 -1.18 7.43
N PHE A 371 1.38 -0.06 7.89
CA PHE A 371 0.61 0.86 7.06
C PHE A 371 1.44 1.40 5.88
N HIS A 372 2.64 1.93 6.17
CA HIS A 372 3.54 2.46 5.14
C HIS A 372 3.99 1.39 4.15
N ASP A 373 4.53 0.28 4.64
CA ASP A 373 5.11 -0.77 3.79
C ASP A 373 4.04 -1.46 2.94
N GLY A 374 2.84 -1.63 3.50
CA GLY A 374 1.69 -2.14 2.78
C GLY A 374 1.21 -1.18 1.68
N LEU A 375 1.18 0.13 1.95
CA LEU A 375 0.89 1.12 0.90
C LEU A 375 1.92 1.07 -0.23
N VAL A 376 3.21 1.09 0.10
CA VAL A 376 4.28 1.02 -0.90
C VAL A 376 4.18 -0.25 -1.75
N SER A 377 3.94 -1.40 -1.11
CA SER A 377 3.80 -2.68 -1.80
C SER A 377 2.59 -2.70 -2.73
N GLY A 378 1.42 -2.27 -2.24
CA GLY A 378 0.21 -2.20 -3.04
C GLY A 378 0.28 -1.19 -4.18
N LEU A 379 0.99 -0.06 -4.00
CA LEU A 379 1.20 0.92 -5.07
C LEU A 379 2.14 0.40 -6.17
N LYS A 380 3.07 -0.48 -5.82
CA LYS A 380 3.98 -1.14 -6.77
C LYS A 380 3.37 -2.38 -7.42
N ALA A 381 2.25 -2.89 -6.90
CA ALA A 381 1.58 -4.04 -7.49
C ALA A 381 1.16 -3.75 -8.94
N SER A 382 1.41 -4.69 -9.84
CA SER A 382 1.06 -4.57 -11.26
C SER A 382 -0.44 -4.66 -11.51
N GLY A 383 -1.17 -5.36 -10.66
CA GLY A 383 -2.62 -5.51 -10.66
C GLY A 383 -3.33 -4.63 -9.62
N PRO A 384 -4.57 -4.99 -9.26
CA PRO A 384 -5.37 -4.29 -8.27
C PRO A 384 -4.70 -4.30 -6.89
N ALA A 385 -4.96 -3.25 -6.10
CA ALA A 385 -4.63 -3.23 -4.68
C ALA A 385 -5.80 -2.70 -3.88
N LEU A 386 -6.11 -3.37 -2.77
CA LEU A 386 -7.14 -2.96 -1.82
C LEU A 386 -6.49 -2.62 -0.49
N PHE A 387 -6.80 -1.44 0.00
CA PHE A 387 -6.38 -0.91 1.29
C PHE A 387 -7.61 -0.73 2.17
N HIS A 388 -7.82 -1.62 3.12
CA HIS A 388 -8.87 -1.55 4.12
C HIS A 388 -8.31 -0.89 5.38
N LEU A 389 -8.76 0.31 5.69
CA LEU A 389 -8.16 1.17 6.70
C LEU A 389 -9.20 1.59 7.73
N HIS A 390 -8.87 1.45 9.00
CA HIS A 390 -9.70 1.94 10.08
C HIS A 390 -9.42 3.44 10.32
N VAL A 391 -10.51 4.21 10.44
CA VAL A 391 -10.47 5.64 10.79
C VAL A 391 -10.64 5.76 12.29
N PRO A 392 -9.60 6.15 13.03
CA PRO A 392 -9.65 6.17 14.48
C PRO A 392 -10.46 7.35 15.01
N ASP A 393 -11.25 7.11 16.05
CA ASP A 393 -11.85 8.18 16.86
C ASP A 393 -10.81 8.77 17.84
N THR A 394 -10.03 7.89 18.48
CA THR A 394 -8.90 8.24 19.36
C THR A 394 -7.76 7.23 19.21
N ALA A 395 -6.54 7.65 19.52
CA ALA A 395 -5.37 6.77 19.47
C ALA A 395 -5.50 5.55 20.40
N ALA A 396 -6.04 5.74 21.59
CA ALA A 396 -6.21 4.67 22.58
C ALA A 396 -7.27 3.65 22.11
N ALA A 397 -8.38 4.10 21.53
CA ALA A 397 -9.40 3.23 21.00
C ALA A 397 -8.88 2.40 19.81
N ASP A 398 -8.07 3.01 18.93
CA ASP A 398 -7.46 2.33 17.80
C ASP A 398 -6.44 1.26 18.22
N GLU A 399 -5.70 1.51 19.31
CA GLU A 399 -4.81 0.49 19.91
C GLU A 399 -5.57 -0.71 20.45
N MET A 400 -6.67 -0.46 21.18
CA MET A 400 -7.53 -1.52 21.69
C MET A 400 -8.17 -2.33 20.55
N LEU A 401 -8.50 -1.69 19.43
CA LEU A 401 -9.01 -2.33 18.22
C LEU A 401 -8.02 -3.38 17.67
N LEU A 402 -6.74 -3.05 17.64
CA LEU A 402 -5.69 -3.98 17.21
C LEU A 402 -5.47 -5.09 18.25
N GLN A 403 -5.35 -4.72 19.53
CA GLN A 403 -5.10 -5.67 20.62
C GLN A 403 -6.22 -6.68 20.80
N SER A 404 -7.48 -6.25 20.63
CA SER A 404 -8.66 -7.11 20.70
C SER A 404 -8.89 -7.95 19.42
N ARG A 405 -8.04 -7.83 18.39
CA ARG A 405 -8.21 -8.46 17.07
C ARG A 405 -9.51 -8.06 16.35
N THR A 406 -10.14 -6.99 16.77
CA THR A 406 -11.34 -6.47 16.09
C THR A 406 -11.02 -6.00 14.68
N PHE A 407 -9.86 -5.40 14.51
CA PHE A 407 -9.33 -5.01 13.20
C PHE A 407 -7.84 -5.38 13.10
N PRO A 408 -7.53 -6.66 12.84
CA PRO A 408 -6.15 -7.14 12.80
C PRO A 408 -5.40 -6.54 11.61
N ALA A 409 -4.11 -6.35 11.78
CA ALA A 409 -3.22 -5.98 10.69
C ALA A 409 -2.98 -7.19 9.78
N ILE A 410 -3.29 -7.04 8.49
CA ILE A 410 -3.18 -8.10 7.48
C ILE A 410 -2.48 -7.53 6.26
N SER A 411 -1.55 -8.26 5.68
CA SER A 411 -1.13 -8.04 4.31
C SER A 411 -1.16 -9.34 3.53
N PHE A 412 -1.63 -9.27 2.28
CA PHE A 412 -1.71 -10.38 1.35
C PHE A 412 -1.12 -9.95 0.00
N ASP A 413 -0.09 -10.63 -0.44
CA ASP A 413 0.57 -10.34 -1.70
C ASP A 413 0.29 -11.44 -2.74
N ALA A 414 -0.64 -11.17 -3.64
CA ALA A 414 -1.00 -12.10 -4.71
C ALA A 414 0.13 -12.33 -5.73
N SER A 415 1.13 -11.45 -5.81
CA SER A 415 2.27 -11.58 -6.73
C SER A 415 3.32 -12.56 -6.23
N ALA A 416 3.34 -12.84 -4.93
CA ALA A 416 4.25 -13.81 -4.34
C ALA A 416 3.89 -15.24 -4.79
N LYS A 417 4.92 -16.05 -5.03
CA LYS A 417 4.74 -17.45 -5.45
C LYS A 417 4.63 -18.34 -4.22
N GLY A 418 3.68 -19.27 -4.23
CA GLY A 418 3.56 -20.27 -3.16
C GLY A 418 2.14 -20.70 -2.87
N VAL A 419 1.98 -21.39 -1.75
CA VAL A 419 0.67 -21.77 -1.22
C VAL A 419 -0.02 -20.55 -0.62
N PHE A 420 -1.35 -20.56 -0.60
CA PHE A 420 -2.16 -19.42 -0.20
C PHE A 420 -1.76 -18.81 1.16
N GLY A 421 -1.49 -19.66 2.15
CA GLY A 421 -1.08 -19.23 3.48
C GLY A 421 0.21 -18.40 3.51
N ASN A 422 1.17 -18.73 2.65
CA ASN A 422 2.44 -17.99 2.57
C ASN A 422 2.30 -16.58 1.98
N LEU A 423 1.16 -16.27 1.36
CA LEU A 423 0.84 -14.95 0.81
C LEU A 423 0.29 -14.00 1.87
N ILE A 424 -0.12 -14.55 3.05
CA ILE A 424 -0.71 -13.82 4.16
C ILE A 424 0.36 -13.53 5.20
N ASN A 425 0.45 -12.29 5.64
CA ASN A 425 1.31 -11.87 6.74
C ASN A 425 0.47 -11.24 7.86
N LEU A 426 0.56 -11.82 9.06
CA LEU A 426 -0.12 -11.38 10.28
C LEU A 426 0.87 -10.85 11.35
N SER A 427 2.16 -10.78 11.05
CA SER A 427 3.23 -10.49 12.01
C SER A 427 3.16 -9.11 12.68
N ALA A 428 2.40 -8.18 12.09
CA ALA A 428 2.21 -6.83 12.67
C ALA A 428 1.22 -6.82 13.84
N ASN A 429 0.56 -7.95 14.12
CA ASN A 429 -0.35 -8.06 15.27
C ASN A 429 0.44 -8.38 16.55
N PRO A 430 0.00 -7.89 17.73
CA PRO A 430 0.61 -8.25 19.00
C PRO A 430 0.60 -9.77 19.22
N PRO A 431 1.59 -10.37 19.87
CA PRO A 431 1.56 -11.80 20.19
C PRO A 431 0.40 -12.13 21.17
N ALA A 432 -0.14 -13.34 21.09
CA ALA A 432 -1.27 -13.78 21.90
C ALA A 432 -1.00 -13.71 23.42
N SER A 433 0.28 -13.79 23.83
CA SER A 433 0.69 -13.68 25.24
C SER A 433 0.60 -12.28 25.81
N GLU A 434 0.51 -11.24 24.97
CA GLU A 434 0.53 -9.84 25.39
C GLU A 434 -0.85 -9.21 25.53
N SER A 435 -1.90 -9.85 25.03
CA SER A 435 -3.24 -9.26 25.07
C SER A 435 -4.31 -10.30 25.36
N ASN A 436 -5.06 -10.06 26.43
CA ASN A 436 -6.29 -10.78 26.78
C ASN A 436 -7.55 -9.99 26.39
N LEU A 437 -7.40 -8.88 25.67
CA LEU A 437 -8.51 -8.03 25.29
C LEU A 437 -9.38 -8.71 24.23
N VAL A 438 -10.68 -8.53 24.35
CA VAL A 438 -11.69 -9.04 23.41
C VAL A 438 -12.43 -7.89 22.75
N PHE A 439 -13.23 -8.15 21.73
CA PHE A 439 -14.04 -7.13 21.06
C PHE A 439 -14.79 -6.22 22.02
N ALA A 440 -15.35 -6.77 23.10
CA ALA A 440 -16.13 -6.00 24.07
C ALA A 440 -15.30 -4.92 24.79
N ASP A 441 -14.01 -5.13 25.01
CA ASP A 441 -13.14 -4.12 25.64
C ASP A 441 -13.00 -2.89 24.74
N TRP A 442 -12.80 -3.08 23.45
CA TRP A 442 -12.81 -1.98 22.48
C TRP A 442 -14.19 -1.36 22.34
N ALA A 443 -15.25 -2.17 22.22
CA ALA A 443 -16.62 -1.69 22.05
C ALA A 443 -17.08 -0.83 23.23
N PHE A 444 -16.60 -1.11 24.45
CA PHE A 444 -16.89 -0.29 25.64
C PHE A 444 -16.36 1.15 25.52
N THR A 445 -15.28 1.36 24.77
CA THR A 445 -14.73 2.71 24.52
C THR A 445 -15.56 3.53 23.54
N GLN A 446 -16.43 2.86 22.75
CA GLN A 446 -17.21 3.50 21.70
C GLN A 446 -18.51 4.08 22.25
N GLU A 447 -18.72 5.38 22.04
CA GLU A 447 -19.92 6.09 22.55
C GLU A 447 -21.23 5.48 22.02
N CYS A 448 -21.23 5.07 20.73
CA CYS A 448 -22.40 4.48 20.08
C CYS A 448 -22.81 3.12 20.69
N PHE A 449 -21.89 2.42 21.36
CA PHE A 449 -22.16 1.11 21.96
C PHE A 449 -22.38 1.13 23.46
N LYS A 450 -22.30 2.28 24.13
CA LYS A 450 -22.43 2.36 25.60
C LYS A 450 -23.72 1.74 26.17
N HIS A 451 -24.80 1.78 25.42
CA HIS A 451 -26.08 1.21 25.84
C HIS A 451 -26.10 -0.34 25.89
N HIS A 452 -25.08 -0.99 25.38
CA HIS A 452 -24.87 -2.44 25.44
C HIS A 452 -24.15 -2.90 26.71
N PHE A 453 -23.80 -1.98 27.61
CA PHE A 453 -22.97 -2.23 28.78
C PHE A 453 -23.70 -1.72 30.05
N ALA A 454 -23.65 -2.51 31.10
CA ALA A 454 -24.21 -2.12 32.41
C ALA A 454 -23.26 -2.58 33.53
N VAL A 455 -23.15 -1.77 34.59
CA VAL A 455 -22.37 -2.15 35.78
C VAL A 455 -23.05 -3.35 36.43
N LEU A 456 -22.28 -4.35 36.76
CA LEU A 456 -22.76 -5.57 37.43
C LEU A 456 -22.63 -5.42 38.95
N ASP A 457 -23.65 -5.82 39.68
CA ASP A 457 -23.57 -5.88 41.13
C ASP A 457 -22.71 -7.06 41.57
N ASP A 458 -21.93 -6.89 42.64
CA ASP A 458 -20.91 -7.88 43.07
C ASP A 458 -21.55 -9.22 43.56
N ASP A 459 -22.84 -9.25 43.80
CA ASP A 459 -23.58 -10.42 44.32
C ASP A 459 -24.01 -11.44 43.26
N ILE A 460 -23.70 -11.23 41.97
CA ILE A 460 -24.15 -12.16 40.91
C ILE A 460 -23.19 -13.35 40.80
N SER A 461 -23.62 -14.48 41.39
CA SER A 461 -22.84 -15.74 41.43
C SER A 461 -22.64 -16.43 40.08
N ALA A 462 -23.35 -16.04 39.03
CA ALA A 462 -23.31 -16.63 37.70
C ALA A 462 -22.55 -15.77 36.66
N ALA A 463 -21.70 -14.84 37.12
CA ALA A 463 -20.90 -14.00 36.21
C ALA A 463 -19.57 -14.66 35.80
N VAL A 464 -19.26 -14.65 34.50
CA VAL A 464 -18.00 -15.21 33.96
C VAL A 464 -17.31 -14.16 33.07
N PRO A 465 -15.96 -14.00 33.18
CA PRO A 465 -15.23 -13.15 32.26
C PRO A 465 -15.47 -13.54 30.80
N LEU A 466 -15.73 -12.55 29.95
CA LEU A 466 -16.07 -12.81 28.55
C LEU A 466 -14.92 -13.53 27.81
N SER A 467 -13.67 -13.25 28.13
CA SER A 467 -12.51 -13.93 27.57
C SER A 467 -12.54 -15.45 27.84
N LYS A 468 -12.91 -15.86 29.06
CA LYS A 468 -13.08 -17.25 29.44
C LYS A 468 -14.33 -17.86 28.78
N TRP A 469 -15.43 -17.13 28.80
CA TRP A 469 -16.68 -17.54 28.15
C TRP A 469 -16.50 -17.84 26.65
N LEU A 470 -15.71 -17.02 25.96
CA LEU A 470 -15.36 -17.24 24.55
C LEU A 470 -14.48 -18.50 24.32
N GLY A 471 -13.70 -18.93 25.33
CA GLY A 471 -12.85 -20.12 25.24
C GLY A 471 -13.58 -21.44 25.38
N GLU A 472 -14.57 -21.49 26.27
CA GLU A 472 -15.20 -22.74 26.73
C GLU A 472 -16.63 -22.94 26.22
N GLU A 473 -17.26 -21.93 25.60
CA GLU A 473 -18.69 -21.92 25.22
C GLU A 473 -19.57 -22.61 26.28
N PRO A 474 -19.95 -21.89 27.36
CA PRO A 474 -20.63 -22.53 28.46
C PRO A 474 -21.97 -23.11 27.99
N GLU A 475 -22.20 -24.38 28.27
CA GLU A 475 -23.47 -25.08 28.00
C GLU A 475 -24.66 -24.43 28.75
N ASN A 476 -24.38 -23.56 29.72
CA ASN A 476 -25.35 -22.98 30.60
C ASN A 476 -25.78 -21.59 30.12
N LYS A 477 -27.04 -21.44 29.69
CA LYS A 477 -27.64 -20.20 29.18
C LYS A 477 -27.84 -19.12 30.23
N ASP A 478 -27.67 -19.44 31.51
CA ASP A 478 -27.92 -18.52 32.65
C ASP A 478 -26.66 -17.75 33.08
N VAL A 479 -25.56 -17.87 32.37
CA VAL A 479 -24.31 -17.19 32.71
C VAL A 479 -24.28 -15.78 32.09
N VAL A 480 -23.91 -14.78 32.89
CA VAL A 480 -23.75 -13.39 32.45
C VAL A 480 -22.28 -13.12 32.12
N PRO A 481 -21.94 -12.90 30.82
CA PRO A 481 -20.59 -12.53 30.48
C PRO A 481 -20.30 -11.09 30.87
N TYR A 482 -19.08 -10.83 31.37
CA TYR A 482 -18.62 -9.51 31.76
C TYR A 482 -17.20 -9.21 31.31
N ILE A 483 -16.86 -7.93 31.25
CA ILE A 483 -15.50 -7.40 31.11
C ILE A 483 -15.14 -6.62 32.38
N GLU A 484 -13.85 -6.50 32.68
CA GLU A 484 -13.32 -5.68 33.77
C GLU A 484 -12.83 -4.34 33.23
N GLN A 485 -13.35 -3.25 33.75
CA GLN A 485 -12.99 -1.92 33.30
C GLN A 485 -12.70 -1.00 34.50
N ILE A 486 -11.67 -0.15 34.34
CA ILE A 486 -11.34 0.90 35.29
C ILE A 486 -12.22 2.11 34.95
N LEU A 487 -13.13 2.46 35.85
CA LEU A 487 -13.99 3.63 35.69
C LEU A 487 -13.26 4.93 36.04
N ALA A 488 -13.93 6.05 35.75
CA ALA A 488 -13.37 7.40 35.98
C ALA A 488 -13.06 7.68 37.47
N ASP A 489 -13.65 6.94 38.40
CA ASP A 489 -13.36 6.97 39.84
C ASP A 489 -12.11 6.15 40.25
N GLY A 490 -11.45 5.48 39.28
CA GLY A 490 -10.28 4.62 39.52
C GLY A 490 -10.63 3.21 40.03
N ALA A 491 -11.91 2.89 40.25
CA ALA A 491 -12.34 1.57 40.69
C ALA A 491 -12.47 0.59 39.52
N THR A 492 -11.95 -0.62 39.69
CA THR A 492 -12.18 -1.72 38.74
C THR A 492 -13.57 -2.29 39.02
N LYS A 493 -14.42 -2.25 38.01
CA LYS A 493 -15.80 -2.80 38.09
C LYS A 493 -16.04 -3.83 37.01
N LYS A 494 -16.90 -4.78 37.32
CA LYS A 494 -17.43 -5.74 36.37
C LYS A 494 -18.52 -5.10 35.55
N ILE A 495 -18.40 -5.15 34.22
CA ILE A 495 -19.34 -4.57 33.29
C ILE A 495 -19.98 -5.70 32.50
N SER A 496 -21.28 -5.93 32.66
CA SER A 496 -21.99 -6.91 31.84
C SER A 496 -22.08 -6.47 30.39
N VAL A 497 -22.09 -7.42 29.50
CA VAL A 497 -22.18 -7.18 28.05
C VAL A 497 -23.49 -7.74 27.50
N SER A 498 -24.10 -7.04 26.56
CA SER A 498 -25.32 -7.50 25.90
C SER A 498 -25.08 -8.73 25.02
N ALA A 499 -26.16 -9.43 24.68
CA ALA A 499 -26.09 -10.56 23.73
C ALA A 499 -25.56 -10.16 22.35
N ASP A 500 -25.75 -8.92 21.90
CA ASP A 500 -25.24 -8.42 20.61
C ASP A 500 -23.71 -8.26 20.65
N VAL A 501 -23.17 -7.71 21.74
CA VAL A 501 -21.72 -7.64 21.98
C VAL A 501 -21.09 -9.02 22.10
N SER A 502 -21.76 -9.95 22.79
CA SER A 502 -21.29 -11.34 22.91
C SER A 502 -21.20 -12.03 21.55
N LYS A 503 -22.22 -11.89 20.71
CA LYS A 503 -22.24 -12.42 19.33
C LYS A 503 -21.14 -11.78 18.48
N ALA A 504 -20.94 -10.47 18.59
CA ALA A 504 -19.85 -9.77 17.91
C ALA A 504 -18.49 -10.32 18.35
N SER A 505 -18.30 -10.55 19.64
CA SER A 505 -17.06 -11.11 20.21
C SER A 505 -16.77 -12.53 19.69
N ILE A 506 -17.79 -13.39 19.57
CA ILE A 506 -17.67 -14.71 18.94
C ILE A 506 -17.21 -14.57 17.49
N LEU A 507 -17.88 -13.70 16.72
CA LEU A 507 -17.58 -13.50 15.31
C LEU A 507 -16.13 -13.04 15.10
N ILE A 508 -15.65 -12.07 15.88
CA ILE A 508 -14.27 -11.57 15.79
C ILE A 508 -13.27 -12.65 16.19
N ARG A 509 -13.53 -13.43 17.26
CA ARG A 509 -12.69 -14.57 17.63
C ARG A 509 -12.58 -15.60 16.50
N ASP A 510 -13.72 -15.96 15.93
CA ASP A 510 -13.76 -16.97 14.86
C ASP A 510 -13.09 -16.48 13.58
N GLN A 511 -13.24 -15.19 13.28
CA GLN A 511 -12.53 -14.51 12.20
C GLN A 511 -11.00 -14.56 12.39
N TRP A 512 -10.52 -14.25 13.59
CA TRP A 512 -9.09 -14.29 13.90
C TRP A 512 -8.54 -15.71 13.79
N ARG A 513 -9.28 -16.71 14.31
CA ARG A 513 -8.92 -18.13 14.16
C ARG A 513 -8.86 -18.53 12.69
N LEU A 514 -9.85 -18.14 11.90
CA LEU A 514 -9.85 -18.41 10.46
C LEU A 514 -8.61 -17.80 9.77
N LEU A 515 -8.23 -16.56 10.10
CA LEU A 515 -7.02 -15.94 9.56
C LEU A 515 -5.76 -16.73 9.92
N GLN A 516 -5.64 -17.19 11.16
CA GLN A 516 -4.53 -18.02 11.60
C GLN A 516 -4.52 -19.40 10.92
N GLU A 517 -5.68 -20.00 10.69
CA GLU A 517 -5.80 -21.27 9.97
C GLU A 517 -5.38 -21.14 8.50
N ILE A 518 -5.87 -20.13 7.80
CA ILE A 518 -5.55 -19.94 6.38
C ILE A 518 -4.11 -19.43 6.15
N SER A 519 -3.52 -18.74 7.13
CA SER A 519 -2.09 -18.35 7.10
C SER A 519 -1.16 -19.49 7.46
N GLY A 520 -1.68 -20.57 8.05
CA GLY A 520 -0.90 -21.72 8.50
C GLY A 520 -0.28 -21.56 9.91
N GLU A 521 -0.56 -20.47 10.62
CA GLU A 521 -0.11 -20.28 12.01
C GLU A 521 -0.82 -21.24 12.98
N LEU A 522 -2.09 -21.52 12.74
CA LEU A 522 -2.91 -22.43 13.50
C LEU A 522 -3.49 -23.50 12.57
N THR A 523 -3.00 -24.73 12.64
CA THR A 523 -3.58 -25.82 11.85
C THR A 523 -3.83 -27.03 12.74
N PRO A 524 -4.82 -27.89 12.44
CA PRO A 524 -5.03 -29.15 13.18
C PRO A 524 -3.81 -30.07 13.17
N PHE A 525 -2.88 -29.83 12.23
CA PHE A 525 -1.64 -30.60 12.10
C PHE A 525 -0.48 -30.01 12.91
N THR A 526 -0.49 -28.71 13.27
CA THR A 526 0.60 -28.09 14.03
C THR A 526 0.74 -28.71 15.42
N GLU A 527 -0.34 -29.01 16.13
CA GLU A 527 -0.30 -29.69 17.41
C GLU A 527 0.24 -31.10 17.26
N LYS A 528 -0.17 -31.80 16.21
CA LYS A 528 0.32 -33.17 15.94
C LYS A 528 1.80 -33.17 15.58
N VAL A 529 2.23 -32.24 14.74
CA VAL A 529 3.65 -32.05 14.36
C VAL A 529 4.48 -31.60 15.56
N LYS A 530 3.97 -30.68 16.37
CA LYS A 530 4.63 -30.26 17.62
C LYS A 530 4.81 -31.39 18.59
N LYS A 531 3.76 -32.19 18.80
CA LYS A 531 3.82 -33.40 19.66
C LYS A 531 4.80 -34.44 19.11
N GLN A 532 4.83 -34.67 17.80
CA GLN A 532 5.80 -35.57 17.17
C GLN A 532 7.24 -35.07 17.29
N LEU A 533 7.47 -33.75 17.16
CA LEU A 533 8.78 -33.13 17.37
C LEU A 533 9.23 -33.23 18.82
N GLU A 534 8.33 -33.01 19.77
CA GLU A 534 8.60 -33.15 21.20
C GLU A 534 8.89 -34.61 21.58
N GLU A 535 8.14 -35.56 21.02
CA GLU A 535 8.37 -36.99 21.20
C GLU A 535 9.72 -37.44 20.59
N ASN A 536 10.05 -36.99 19.39
CA ASN A 536 11.32 -37.29 18.73
C ASN A 536 12.51 -36.66 19.46
N SER A 537 12.40 -35.40 19.86
CA SER A 537 13.45 -34.70 20.62
C SER A 537 13.68 -35.32 21.98
N SER A 538 12.61 -35.79 22.67
CA SER A 538 12.75 -36.50 23.95
C SER A 538 13.37 -37.88 23.77
N ALA A 539 13.05 -38.60 22.69
CA ALA A 539 13.64 -39.89 22.35
C ALA A 539 15.12 -39.74 21.97
N GLU A 540 15.50 -38.74 21.19
CA GLU A 540 16.90 -38.44 20.87
C GLU A 540 17.71 -38.06 22.13
N HIS A 541 17.15 -37.25 23.02
CA HIS A 541 17.79 -36.88 24.29
C HIS A 541 17.95 -38.10 25.23
N GLN A 542 16.95 -38.98 25.26
CA GLN A 542 17.06 -40.21 26.04
C GLN A 542 18.11 -41.16 25.46
N ALA A 543 18.19 -41.29 24.13
CA ALA A 543 19.22 -42.10 23.47
C ALA A 543 20.63 -41.53 23.72
N GLU A 544 20.81 -40.22 23.67
CA GLU A 544 22.07 -39.55 23.96
C GLU A 544 22.50 -39.74 25.42
N LEU A 545 21.55 -39.62 26.37
CA LEU A 545 21.79 -39.90 27.79
C LEU A 545 22.17 -41.36 28.05
N LEU A 546 21.58 -42.31 27.31
CA LEU A 546 21.89 -43.72 27.44
C LEU A 546 23.30 -44.03 26.94
N ASN A 547 23.65 -43.49 25.75
CA ASN A 547 24.99 -43.62 25.19
C ASN A 547 26.06 -42.98 26.09
N LEU A 548 25.77 -41.82 26.65
CA LEU A 548 26.68 -41.14 27.60
C LEU A 548 26.86 -41.95 28.87
N LYS A 549 25.79 -42.60 29.38
CA LYS A 549 25.84 -43.50 30.53
C LYS A 549 26.72 -44.71 30.27
N GLU A 550 26.54 -45.36 29.13
CA GLU A 550 27.35 -46.51 28.72
C GLU A 550 28.82 -46.13 28.55
N GLU A 551 29.12 -44.96 27.99
CA GLU A 551 30.50 -44.45 27.86
C GLU A 551 31.14 -44.18 29.22
N TYR A 552 30.39 -43.60 30.16
CA TYR A 552 30.87 -43.39 31.52
C TYR A 552 31.06 -44.71 32.30
N GLU A 553 30.16 -45.67 32.15
CA GLU A 553 30.29 -47.01 32.78
C GLU A 553 31.52 -47.73 32.24
N GLN A 554 31.78 -47.69 30.93
CA GLN A 554 32.99 -48.27 30.34
C GLN A 554 34.25 -47.59 30.88
N LYS A 555 34.26 -46.28 30.99
CA LYS A 555 35.38 -45.49 31.50
C LYS A 555 35.66 -45.77 33.00
N ILE A 556 34.59 -45.94 33.78
CA ILE A 556 34.73 -46.36 35.21
C ILE A 556 35.33 -47.72 35.29
N GLN A 557 34.88 -48.67 34.44
CA GLN A 557 35.39 -50.04 34.43
C GLN A 557 36.85 -50.13 33.97
N GLU A 558 37.27 -49.31 33.03
CA GLU A 558 38.69 -49.16 32.63
C GLU A 558 39.53 -48.60 33.76
N LEU A 559 39.04 -47.57 34.46
CA LEU A 559 39.74 -46.98 35.61
C LEU A 559 39.84 -47.93 36.80
N GLU A 560 38.81 -48.74 37.06
CA GLU A 560 38.84 -49.76 38.11
C GLU A 560 39.85 -50.87 37.77
N ASN A 561 39.91 -51.30 36.53
CA ASN A 561 40.90 -52.29 36.07
C ASN A 561 42.32 -51.77 36.13
N ASP A 562 42.56 -50.50 35.73
CA ASP A 562 43.87 -49.85 35.84
C ASP A 562 44.28 -49.68 37.28
N PHE A 563 43.35 -49.29 38.16
CA PHE A 563 43.59 -49.17 39.61
C PHE A 563 43.92 -50.53 40.24
N GLN A 564 43.16 -51.53 39.89
CA GLN A 564 43.47 -52.93 40.39
C GLN A 564 44.84 -53.38 39.87
N GLY A 565 45.16 -53.08 38.62
CA GLY A 565 46.47 -53.42 38.04
C GLY A 565 47.61 -52.73 38.78
N ARG A 566 47.53 -51.43 38.97
CA ARG A 566 48.53 -50.63 39.75
C ARG A 566 48.64 -51.07 41.21
N THR A 567 47.51 -51.36 41.83
CA THR A 567 47.47 -51.86 43.21
C THR A 567 48.20 -53.21 43.35
N LYS A 568 47.96 -54.10 42.40
CA LYS A 568 48.67 -55.43 42.37
C LYS A 568 50.16 -55.21 42.11
N GLU A 569 50.56 -54.31 41.29
CA GLU A 569 51.96 -53.96 41.01
C GLU A 569 52.65 -53.41 42.27
N ILE A 570 52.04 -52.46 42.93
CA ILE A 570 52.53 -51.87 44.17
C ILE A 570 52.65 -52.89 45.28
N ILE A 571 51.65 -53.78 45.41
CA ILE A 571 51.70 -54.91 46.41
C ILE A 571 52.83 -55.86 46.03
N ARG A 572 52.99 -56.23 44.76
CA ARG A 572 54.08 -57.08 44.29
C ARG A 572 55.45 -56.51 44.55
N GLU A 573 55.66 -55.22 44.25
CA GLU A 573 56.91 -54.52 44.52
C GLU A 573 57.20 -54.44 46.02
N ARG A 574 56.20 -54.20 46.85
CA ARG A 574 56.33 -54.15 48.28
C ARG A 574 56.68 -55.52 48.86
N LEU A 575 56.08 -56.57 48.35
CA LEU A 575 56.40 -57.99 48.76
C LEU A 575 57.80 -58.42 48.31
N LEU A 576 58.24 -58.02 47.12
CA LEU A 576 59.61 -58.27 46.63
C LEU A 576 60.65 -57.48 47.47
N ALA A 577 60.38 -56.27 47.87
CA ALA A 577 61.24 -55.47 48.78
C ALA A 577 61.37 -56.10 50.16
N LEU A 578 60.26 -56.61 50.71
CA LEU A 578 60.25 -57.33 51.99
C LEU A 578 61.00 -58.67 51.93
N ALA A 579 61.06 -59.34 50.77
CA ALA A 579 61.80 -60.54 50.51
C ALA A 579 63.29 -60.34 50.18
N GLY A 580 63.80 -59.05 50.18
CA GLY A 580 65.21 -58.75 49.99
C GLY A 580 65.65 -58.63 48.53
N TYR A 581 64.76 -58.60 47.57
CA TYR A 581 65.09 -58.34 46.16
C TYR A 581 65.18 -56.86 45.83
N PRO A 582 66.14 -56.45 45.02
CA PRO A 582 66.25 -55.03 44.67
C PRO A 582 65.09 -54.53 43.82
N ILE A 583 64.50 -53.34 44.21
CA ILE A 583 63.44 -52.72 43.48
C ILE A 583 64.10 -51.97 42.32
N ASN A 584 63.74 -52.31 41.06
CA ASN A 584 64.10 -51.45 39.90
C ASN A 584 63.34 -50.18 39.99
N GLN A 585 64.02 -49.06 40.29
CA GLN A 585 63.50 -47.69 40.05
C GLN A 585 63.45 -47.42 38.57
N HIS A 586 62.24 -47.42 38.00
CA HIS A 586 61.94 -46.77 36.75
C HIS A 586 61.12 -45.52 36.98
#